data_d28ad1b70083d87aa8be78d63286ed7b
#
_entry.id   d28ad1b70083d87aa8be78d63286ed7b
#
_cell.length_a   1.000
_cell.length_b   1.000
_cell.length_c   1.000
_cell.angle_alpha   90.00
_cell.angle_beta   90.00
_cell.angle_gamma   90.00
#
_symmetry.space_group_name_H-M   'P 1'
#
loop_
_entity.id
_entity.type
_entity.pdbx_description
1 polymer ?
#
loop_
_entity_poly.entity_id
_entity_poly.type
_entity_poly.pdbx_seq_one_letter_code
_entity_poly.pdbx_strand_id
1 'polypeptide(L)'
;VGDPLIGVSVLVKGGTKGTSTDYNGFYTISAPADGTLVFSYVGMDTQEVKIGGSKKLDVTMTENGNYIDEVVVIGYGTVKKRDLTGSVSSVKSDDLNLAVAPSVAHALQGKAAGLVISQNSAQPGGGLDIRVRGEGSINGSKTPLYVVDGFPITELEQPSTTNERMVAGTQSVLNFINPADIESIEVLKDASATAIYGSRAANGVVLITTKRGKEGRTVVSYSGSYSIQQYTDNYDVYNLKEWMNAMNTATWDLWMYENNVYPYGDRTLQEAIDSPKNGVAYKLSFTDKQIAAAGEGTDWLDLITRNGSVQQHNVSVQGGSKNTNFMMSLNYYDNRGIIENSGMKRYSAKINVDQVINKYFKTGVNITASRIANDNTQ
;
A
#
# COMPACT_ATOMS: atom_id res chain seq x y z
N VAL A 1 -25.54 14.96 -39.70
CA VAL A 1 -24.15 14.91 -40.18
C VAL A 1 -23.29 14.94 -38.91
N GLY A 2 -22.52 13.88 -38.67
CA GLY A 2 -21.64 13.81 -37.50
C GLY A 2 -20.43 14.71 -37.63
N ASP A 3 -19.76 14.96 -36.53
CA ASP A 3 -18.53 15.76 -36.50
C ASP A 3 -17.36 14.99 -37.18
N PRO A 4 -16.44 15.70 -37.88
CA PRO A 4 -15.32 15.07 -38.55
C PRO A 4 -14.35 14.49 -37.52
N LEU A 5 -13.93 13.22 -37.72
CA LEU A 5 -12.97 12.55 -36.88
C LEU A 5 -11.55 12.69 -37.44
N ILE A 6 -10.65 13.28 -36.66
CA ILE A 6 -9.25 13.49 -36.99
C ILE A 6 -8.42 12.28 -36.58
N GLY A 7 -7.50 11.82 -37.44
CA GLY A 7 -6.55 10.75 -37.06
C GLY A 7 -7.13 9.33 -37.10
N VAL A 8 -8.29 9.11 -37.74
CA VAL A 8 -8.80 7.76 -38.00
C VAL A 8 -7.82 7.00 -38.89
N SER A 9 -7.36 5.87 -38.47
CA SER A 9 -6.50 4.99 -39.26
C SER A 9 -7.32 4.28 -40.34
N VAL A 10 -6.93 4.41 -41.59
CA VAL A 10 -7.57 3.78 -42.75
C VAL A 10 -6.56 2.88 -43.43
N LEU A 11 -6.81 1.56 -43.40
CA LEU A 11 -5.93 0.52 -43.94
C LEU A 11 -6.61 -0.29 -45.04
N VAL A 12 -5.88 -0.72 -46.05
CA VAL A 12 -6.36 -1.69 -47.00
C VAL A 12 -6.30 -3.09 -46.38
N LYS A 13 -7.41 -3.80 -46.31
CA LYS A 13 -7.48 -5.13 -45.69
C LYS A 13 -6.52 -6.11 -46.41
N GLY A 14 -5.63 -6.75 -45.65
CA GLY A 14 -4.64 -7.67 -46.19
C GLY A 14 -3.44 -7.02 -46.86
N GLY A 15 -3.32 -5.69 -46.82
CA GLY A 15 -2.18 -4.93 -47.37
C GLY A 15 -1.45 -4.11 -46.30
N THR A 16 -0.29 -3.56 -46.68
CA THR A 16 0.51 -2.66 -45.79
C THR A 16 0.25 -1.18 -46.07
N LYS A 17 -0.63 -0.84 -47.01
CA LYS A 17 -0.96 0.53 -47.35
C LYS A 17 -2.02 1.08 -46.45
N GLY A 18 -1.73 2.23 -45.81
CA GLY A 18 -2.65 2.94 -44.94
C GLY A 18 -2.45 4.45 -45.03
N THR A 19 -3.45 5.18 -44.51
CA THR A 19 -3.45 6.62 -44.35
C THR A 19 -4.22 6.98 -43.08
N SER A 20 -4.24 8.25 -42.68
CA SER A 20 -5.09 8.74 -41.61
C SER A 20 -5.93 9.92 -42.09
N THR A 21 -7.06 10.15 -41.44
CA THR A 21 -7.91 11.31 -41.71
C THR A 21 -7.24 12.61 -41.22
N ASP A 22 -7.42 13.68 -42.01
CA ASP A 22 -6.94 15.02 -41.73
C ASP A 22 -7.87 15.77 -40.72
N TYR A 23 -7.58 17.06 -40.51
CA TYR A 23 -8.33 17.94 -39.61
C TYR A 23 -9.82 18.06 -39.96
N ASN A 24 -10.19 17.90 -41.22
CA ASN A 24 -11.56 17.96 -41.69
C ASN A 24 -12.20 16.57 -41.84
N GLY A 25 -11.54 15.49 -41.38
CA GLY A 25 -12.01 14.12 -41.55
C GLY A 25 -11.81 13.54 -42.92
N PHE A 26 -11.07 14.20 -43.84
CA PHE A 26 -10.79 13.66 -45.19
C PHE A 26 -9.59 12.74 -45.17
N TYR A 27 -9.64 11.74 -46.04
CA TYR A 27 -8.54 10.84 -46.27
C TYR A 27 -8.39 10.55 -47.75
N THR A 28 -7.19 10.21 -48.20
CA THR A 28 -6.90 9.78 -49.55
C THR A 28 -6.05 8.51 -49.51
N ILE A 29 -6.50 7.45 -50.15
CA ILE A 29 -5.80 6.18 -50.18
C ILE A 29 -5.89 5.54 -51.56
N SER A 30 -4.78 4.96 -52.04
CA SER A 30 -4.77 4.20 -53.30
C SER A 30 -5.00 2.72 -52.98
N ALA A 31 -6.13 2.20 -53.39
CA ALA A 31 -6.55 0.83 -53.15
C ALA A 31 -7.19 0.20 -54.41
N PRO A 32 -7.18 -1.15 -54.53
CA PRO A 32 -7.91 -1.86 -55.61
C PRO A 32 -9.41 -1.56 -55.55
N ALA A 33 -10.07 -1.50 -56.71
CA ALA A 33 -11.50 -1.17 -56.79
C ALA A 33 -12.42 -2.18 -56.10
N ASP A 34 -11.98 -3.42 -55.96
CA ASP A 34 -12.64 -4.54 -55.27
C ASP A 34 -12.17 -4.70 -53.80
N GLY A 35 -11.27 -3.82 -53.34
CA GLY A 35 -10.68 -3.86 -52.00
C GLY A 35 -11.67 -3.51 -50.89
N THR A 36 -11.29 -3.83 -49.66
CA THR A 36 -12.00 -3.45 -48.42
C THR A 36 -11.09 -2.52 -47.62
N LEU A 37 -11.62 -1.41 -47.18
CA LEU A 37 -10.94 -0.51 -46.24
C LEU A 37 -11.36 -0.85 -44.82
N VAL A 38 -10.40 -0.81 -43.91
CA VAL A 38 -10.58 -1.01 -42.48
C VAL A 38 -10.34 0.35 -41.80
N PHE A 39 -11.36 0.85 -41.13
CA PHE A 39 -11.33 2.10 -40.35
C PHE A 39 -11.20 1.76 -38.89
N SER A 40 -10.18 2.28 -38.25
CA SER A 40 -9.99 2.11 -36.80
C SER A 40 -9.64 3.43 -36.11
N TYR A 41 -10.27 3.67 -34.95
CA TYR A 41 -10.05 4.84 -34.14
C TYR A 41 -10.21 4.47 -32.66
N VAL A 42 -9.46 5.13 -31.78
CA VAL A 42 -9.52 4.85 -30.35
C VAL A 42 -10.91 5.21 -29.81
N GLY A 43 -11.58 4.24 -29.18
CA GLY A 43 -12.94 4.41 -28.65
C GLY A 43 -14.07 4.21 -29.65
N MET A 44 -13.78 3.80 -30.88
CA MET A 44 -14.78 3.52 -31.93
C MET A 44 -14.71 2.07 -32.40
N ASP A 45 -15.83 1.52 -32.83
CA ASP A 45 -15.88 0.19 -33.44
C ASP A 45 -15.12 0.19 -34.79
N THR A 46 -14.26 -0.79 -34.96
CA THR A 46 -13.56 -0.99 -36.23
C THR A 46 -14.56 -1.36 -37.32
N GLN A 47 -14.60 -0.57 -38.39
CA GLN A 47 -15.52 -0.82 -39.51
C GLN A 47 -14.77 -1.28 -40.75
N GLU A 48 -15.33 -2.28 -41.43
CA GLU A 48 -14.84 -2.77 -42.71
C GLU A 48 -15.83 -2.38 -43.81
N VAL A 49 -15.38 -1.60 -44.80
CA VAL A 49 -16.21 -1.09 -45.86
C VAL A 49 -15.60 -1.46 -47.22
N LYS A 50 -16.38 -2.09 -48.09
CA LYS A 50 -15.97 -2.40 -49.47
C LYS A 50 -15.96 -1.15 -50.34
N ILE A 51 -14.93 -0.96 -51.12
CA ILE A 51 -14.75 0.23 -51.97
C ILE A 51 -15.81 0.25 -53.12
N GLY A 52 -16.11 -0.94 -53.71
CA GLY A 52 -17.17 -1.05 -54.69
C GLY A 52 -17.02 -0.17 -55.95
N GLY A 53 -15.77 0.22 -56.28
CA GLY A 53 -15.49 1.12 -57.39
C GLY A 53 -15.79 2.61 -57.14
N SER A 54 -16.23 2.97 -55.95
CA SER A 54 -16.55 4.37 -55.58
C SER A 54 -15.29 5.21 -55.45
N LYS A 55 -15.28 6.42 -56.07
CA LYS A 55 -14.18 7.41 -55.90
C LYS A 55 -14.27 8.21 -54.60
N LYS A 56 -15.43 8.20 -53.93
CA LYS A 56 -15.66 8.85 -52.66
C LYS A 56 -16.40 7.89 -51.73
N LEU A 57 -15.93 7.73 -50.53
CA LEU A 57 -16.49 6.84 -49.54
C LEU A 57 -16.58 7.60 -48.19
N ASP A 58 -17.79 7.92 -47.79
CA ASP A 58 -18.09 8.52 -46.49
C ASP A 58 -18.45 7.42 -45.49
N VAL A 59 -17.77 7.37 -44.34
CA VAL A 59 -17.97 6.34 -43.30
C VAL A 59 -18.29 7.00 -42.01
N THR A 60 -19.39 6.56 -41.36
CA THR A 60 -19.76 7.02 -40.03
C THR A 60 -19.33 5.94 -39.03
N MET A 61 -18.40 6.28 -38.16
CA MET A 61 -17.99 5.38 -37.09
C MET A 61 -18.94 5.46 -35.90
N THR A 62 -19.23 4.32 -35.30
CA THR A 62 -20.01 4.22 -34.08
C THR A 62 -19.08 4.10 -32.88
N GLU A 63 -19.38 4.80 -31.80
CA GLU A 63 -18.64 4.65 -30.55
C GLU A 63 -18.69 3.17 -30.13
N ASN A 64 -17.50 2.65 -29.83
CA ASN A 64 -17.38 1.32 -29.28
C ASN A 64 -18.01 1.36 -27.88
N GLY A 65 -19.25 0.92 -27.76
CA GLY A 65 -19.99 0.82 -26.51
C GLY A 65 -19.41 -0.19 -25.51
N ASN A 66 -18.31 -0.86 -25.86
CA ASN A 66 -17.44 -1.58 -24.95
C ASN A 66 -16.48 -0.60 -24.24
N TYR A 67 -17.02 0.44 -23.58
CA TYR A 67 -16.40 0.85 -22.34
C TYR A 67 -16.32 -0.42 -21.51
N ILE A 68 -15.12 -0.85 -21.18
CA ILE A 68 -14.94 -1.81 -20.11
C ILE A 68 -15.57 -1.09 -18.90
N ASP A 69 -16.87 -1.31 -18.70
CA ASP A 69 -17.58 -0.76 -17.56
C ASP A 69 -16.84 -1.27 -16.34
N GLU A 70 -16.07 -0.39 -15.73
CA GLU A 70 -15.32 -0.70 -14.52
C GLU A 70 -16.35 -1.09 -13.47
N VAL A 71 -16.42 -2.39 -13.19
CA VAL A 71 -17.38 -2.97 -12.28
C VAL A 71 -16.75 -2.97 -10.90
N VAL A 72 -17.40 -2.31 -9.96
CA VAL A 72 -16.99 -2.28 -8.55
C VAL A 72 -17.85 -3.28 -7.80
N VAL A 73 -17.22 -4.14 -7.01
CA VAL A 73 -17.94 -5.05 -6.11
C VAL A 73 -18.41 -4.23 -4.91
N ILE A 74 -19.71 -4.11 -4.71
CA ILE A 74 -20.30 -3.45 -3.54
C ILE A 74 -21.18 -4.44 -2.81
N GLY A 75 -20.84 -4.70 -1.55
CA GLY A 75 -21.63 -5.59 -0.71
C GLY A 75 -21.72 -6.99 -1.30
N TYR A 76 -22.95 -7.39 -1.60
CA TYR A 76 -23.25 -8.73 -2.15
C TYR A 76 -23.47 -8.73 -3.67
N GLY A 77 -23.12 -7.63 -4.36
CA GLY A 77 -23.33 -7.48 -5.80
C GLY A 77 -22.24 -6.69 -6.50
N THR A 78 -22.29 -6.68 -7.82
CA THR A 78 -21.42 -5.86 -8.66
C THR A 78 -22.23 -4.72 -9.27
N VAL A 79 -21.75 -3.49 -9.14
CA VAL A 79 -22.38 -2.29 -9.70
C VAL A 79 -21.36 -1.61 -10.62
N LYS A 80 -21.82 -1.03 -11.72
CA LYS A 80 -20.95 -0.26 -12.59
C LYS A 80 -20.47 0.99 -11.84
N LYS A 81 -19.20 1.32 -11.94
CA LYS A 81 -18.59 2.48 -11.26
C LYS A 81 -19.34 3.79 -11.54
N ARG A 82 -19.87 3.95 -12.77
CA ARG A 82 -20.67 5.11 -13.18
C ARG A 82 -22.02 5.21 -12.46
N ASP A 83 -22.55 4.09 -12.00
CA ASP A 83 -23.87 4.02 -11.33
C ASP A 83 -23.73 4.24 -9.80
N LEU A 84 -22.47 4.40 -9.32
CA LEU A 84 -22.19 4.75 -7.94
C LEU A 84 -22.39 6.24 -7.72
N THR A 85 -23.40 6.59 -6.95
CA THR A 85 -23.69 7.99 -6.58
C THR A 85 -22.76 8.53 -5.50
N GLY A 86 -21.89 7.70 -4.92
CA GLY A 86 -20.96 8.06 -3.83
C GLY A 86 -19.52 8.32 -4.30
N SER A 87 -18.74 9.05 -3.47
CA SER A 87 -17.32 9.27 -3.69
C SER A 87 -16.53 7.99 -3.41
N VAL A 88 -16.13 7.28 -4.46
CA VAL A 88 -15.32 6.06 -4.41
C VAL A 88 -13.95 6.35 -5.00
N SER A 89 -12.89 6.01 -4.26
CA SER A 89 -11.53 5.97 -4.81
C SER A 89 -11.19 4.53 -5.15
N SER A 90 -10.83 4.27 -6.39
CA SER A 90 -10.39 2.96 -6.87
C SER A 90 -8.91 3.01 -7.22
N VAL A 91 -8.17 2.02 -6.77
CA VAL A 91 -6.75 1.83 -7.06
C VAL A 91 -6.58 0.42 -7.61
N LYS A 92 -6.03 0.30 -8.81
CA LYS A 92 -5.80 -0.99 -9.48
C LYS A 92 -4.43 -1.57 -9.10
N SER A 93 -4.26 -2.87 -9.31
CA SER A 93 -2.98 -3.55 -9.05
C SER A 93 -1.81 -2.92 -9.80
N ASP A 94 -2.04 -2.40 -11.00
CA ASP A 94 -1.00 -1.78 -11.83
C ASP A 94 -0.51 -0.44 -11.27
N ASP A 95 -1.37 0.27 -10.52
CA ASP A 95 -1.04 1.53 -9.83
C ASP A 95 -0.36 1.29 -8.48
N LEU A 96 -0.43 0.07 -7.97
CA LEU A 96 0.15 -0.33 -6.71
C LEU A 96 1.55 -0.91 -6.93
N ASN A 97 2.54 -0.37 -6.22
CA ASN A 97 3.90 -0.90 -6.29
C ASN A 97 4.02 -2.20 -5.45
N LEU A 98 3.29 -3.24 -5.86
CA LEU A 98 3.07 -4.47 -5.12
C LEU A 98 4.33 -5.33 -4.97
N ALA A 99 5.32 -5.14 -5.85
CA ALA A 99 6.55 -5.93 -5.85
C ALA A 99 7.46 -5.64 -4.64
N VAL A 100 7.29 -4.49 -3.99
CA VAL A 100 8.17 -4.03 -2.89
C VAL A 100 7.38 -3.77 -1.60
N ALA A 101 6.05 -3.66 -1.68
CA ALA A 101 5.23 -3.33 -0.53
C ALA A 101 5.14 -4.51 0.46
N PRO A 102 5.52 -4.32 1.73
CA PRO A 102 5.46 -5.39 2.75
C PRO A 102 4.03 -5.79 3.09
N SER A 103 3.07 -4.88 2.95
CA SER A 103 1.64 -5.13 3.18
C SER A 103 0.76 -4.30 2.23
N VAL A 104 -0.53 -4.68 2.15
CA VAL A 104 -1.56 -3.96 1.39
C VAL A 104 -1.65 -2.49 1.80
N ALA A 105 -1.56 -2.22 3.10
CA ALA A 105 -1.65 -0.86 3.64
C ALA A 105 -0.49 0.02 3.18
N HIS A 106 0.74 -0.51 3.12
CA HIS A 106 1.88 0.23 2.56
C HIS A 106 1.70 0.51 1.07
N ALA A 107 1.14 -0.44 0.33
CA ALA A 107 0.88 -0.25 -1.11
C ALA A 107 -0.15 0.86 -1.39
N LEU A 108 -1.08 1.10 -0.47
CA LEU A 108 -2.11 2.13 -0.58
C LEU A 108 -1.63 3.53 -0.19
N GLN A 109 -0.51 3.66 0.49
CA GLN A 109 -0.03 4.94 1.01
C GLN A 109 0.18 5.95 -0.12
N GLY A 110 -0.53 7.08 -0.05
CA GLY A 110 -0.49 8.15 -1.07
C GLY A 110 -1.21 7.84 -2.39
N LYS A 111 -1.86 6.65 -2.52
CA LYS A 111 -2.53 6.23 -3.77
C LYS A 111 -4.04 6.44 -3.76
N ALA A 112 -4.69 6.47 -2.60
CA ALA A 112 -6.12 6.66 -2.48
C ALA A 112 -6.46 8.03 -1.89
N ALA A 113 -7.16 8.88 -2.63
CA ALA A 113 -7.56 10.19 -2.15
C ALA A 113 -8.50 10.07 -0.93
N GLY A 114 -8.25 10.85 0.14
CA GLY A 114 -9.05 10.82 1.38
C GLY A 114 -8.77 9.62 2.29
N LEU A 115 -7.70 8.88 2.02
CA LEU A 115 -7.16 7.85 2.89
C LEU A 115 -5.88 8.39 3.53
N VAL A 116 -5.84 8.39 4.85
CA VAL A 116 -4.64 8.74 5.64
C VAL A 116 -4.10 7.45 6.22
N ILE A 117 -2.85 7.17 5.93
CA ILE A 117 -2.15 5.98 6.45
C ILE A 117 -0.95 6.47 7.24
N SER A 118 -0.92 6.21 8.52
CA SER A 118 0.21 6.51 9.40
C SER A 118 0.82 5.22 9.93
N GLN A 119 2.14 5.20 9.95
CA GLN A 119 2.89 4.08 10.49
C GLN A 119 3.20 4.34 11.96
N ASN A 120 2.65 3.52 12.83
CA ASN A 120 2.85 3.64 14.29
C ASN A 120 4.16 2.99 14.75
N SER A 121 4.67 2.02 13.99
CA SER A 121 5.91 1.32 14.28
C SER A 121 6.60 0.89 12.99
N ALA A 122 7.91 1.06 12.91
CA ALA A 122 8.72 0.57 11.80
C ALA A 122 9.09 -0.92 11.92
N GLN A 123 8.60 -1.58 12.95
CA GLN A 123 8.82 -3.00 13.20
C GLN A 123 8.28 -3.86 12.05
N PRO A 124 8.96 -4.93 11.63
CA PRO A 124 8.44 -5.86 10.63
C PRO A 124 7.07 -6.40 11.03
N GLY A 125 6.07 -6.26 10.14
CA GLY A 125 4.68 -6.66 10.43
C GLY A 125 3.90 -5.71 11.33
N GLY A 126 4.48 -4.59 11.74
CA GLY A 126 3.82 -3.57 12.55
C GLY A 126 2.54 -3.03 11.89
N GLY A 127 1.56 -2.70 12.71
CA GLY A 127 0.28 -2.16 12.26
C GLY A 127 0.42 -0.77 11.65
N LEU A 128 -0.40 -0.53 10.64
CA LEU A 128 -0.62 0.78 10.06
C LEU A 128 -1.98 1.27 10.49
N ASP A 129 -2.04 2.50 10.95
CA ASP A 129 -3.30 3.17 11.26
C ASP A 129 -3.87 3.75 9.97
N ILE A 130 -4.99 3.20 9.53
CA ILE A 130 -5.68 3.60 8.31
C ILE A 130 -6.94 4.35 8.68
N ARG A 131 -7.09 5.58 8.19
CA ARG A 131 -8.25 6.44 8.44
C ARG A 131 -8.86 6.94 7.14
N VAL A 132 -10.17 6.90 7.05
CA VAL A 132 -10.94 7.42 5.92
C VAL A 132 -11.60 8.73 6.35
N ARG A 133 -11.30 9.86 5.65
CA ARG A 133 -11.86 11.20 5.92
C ARG A 133 -11.61 11.77 7.33
N GLY A 134 -10.63 11.27 8.08
CA GLY A 134 -10.30 11.78 9.40
C GLY A 134 -10.97 11.03 10.56
N GLU A 135 -11.07 11.68 11.72
CA GLU A 135 -11.56 11.04 12.94
C GLU A 135 -13.07 11.26 13.08
N GLY A 136 -13.85 10.18 12.88
CA GLY A 136 -15.31 10.22 13.05
C GLY A 136 -15.81 10.00 14.47
N SER A 137 -14.96 9.50 15.38
CA SER A 137 -15.33 9.20 16.77
C SER A 137 -14.23 9.61 17.75
N ILE A 138 -14.62 10.17 18.88
CA ILE A 138 -13.72 10.55 19.95
C ILE A 138 -13.32 9.32 20.80
N ASN A 139 -14.26 8.43 21.08
CA ASN A 139 -14.09 7.30 21.99
C ASN A 139 -14.26 5.92 21.33
N GLY A 140 -14.59 5.84 20.04
CA GLY A 140 -14.81 4.58 19.33
C GLY A 140 -13.62 4.19 18.43
N SER A 141 -13.69 2.99 17.86
CA SER A 141 -12.74 2.56 16.83
C SER A 141 -12.70 3.57 15.68
N LYS A 142 -11.50 3.88 15.21
CA LYS A 142 -11.23 4.82 14.11
C LYS A 142 -10.89 4.09 12.82
N THR A 143 -10.75 2.76 12.88
CA THR A 143 -10.38 1.93 11.74
C THR A 143 -11.57 1.73 10.80
N PRO A 144 -11.35 1.74 9.47
CA PRO A 144 -12.38 1.41 8.50
C PRO A 144 -12.69 -0.09 8.53
N LEU A 145 -13.87 -0.46 8.05
CA LEU A 145 -14.23 -1.85 7.83
C LEU A 145 -13.48 -2.39 6.60
N TYR A 146 -12.77 -3.49 6.76
CA TYR A 146 -12.14 -4.21 5.65
C TYR A 146 -13.08 -5.28 5.13
N VAL A 147 -13.25 -5.33 3.81
CA VAL A 147 -14.06 -6.35 3.13
C VAL A 147 -13.21 -6.97 2.03
N VAL A 148 -12.96 -8.26 2.12
CA VAL A 148 -12.14 -9.01 1.14
C VAL A 148 -13.04 -9.96 0.38
N ASP A 149 -13.10 -9.81 -0.94
CA ASP A 149 -13.95 -10.60 -1.84
C ASP A 149 -15.42 -10.68 -1.38
N GLY A 150 -15.95 -9.59 -0.78
CA GLY A 150 -17.32 -9.48 -0.27
C GLY A 150 -17.50 -9.93 1.19
N PHE A 151 -16.46 -10.46 1.84
CA PHE A 151 -16.52 -10.90 3.23
C PHE A 151 -15.90 -9.85 4.17
N PRO A 152 -16.67 -9.30 5.13
CA PRO A 152 -16.15 -8.36 6.10
C PRO A 152 -15.21 -9.08 7.06
N ILE A 153 -14.03 -8.49 7.25
CA ILE A 153 -13.04 -8.98 8.19
C ILE A 153 -13.07 -8.07 9.41
N THR A 154 -13.28 -8.66 10.56
CA THR A 154 -13.15 -7.99 11.84
C THR A 154 -11.71 -8.09 12.31
N GLU A 155 -11.19 -7.00 12.87
CA GLU A 155 -9.94 -7.07 13.62
C GLU A 155 -10.13 -8.11 14.73
N LEU A 156 -9.28 -9.13 14.71
CA LEU A 156 -9.17 -10.01 15.85
C LEU A 156 -8.49 -9.15 16.93
N GLU A 157 -9.27 -8.69 17.90
CA GLU A 157 -8.69 -8.18 19.13
C GLU A 157 -7.78 -9.28 19.65
N GLN A 158 -6.48 -9.08 19.56
CA GLN A 158 -5.56 -9.95 20.26
C GLN A 158 -5.91 -9.79 21.73
N PRO A 159 -6.14 -10.90 22.48
CA PRO A 159 -6.37 -10.80 23.89
C PRO A 159 -5.19 -10.04 24.48
N SER A 160 -5.47 -8.88 25.05
CA SER A 160 -4.51 -8.11 25.81
C SER A 160 -3.98 -9.02 26.91
N THR A 161 -2.82 -9.62 26.67
CA THR A 161 -2.09 -10.24 27.74
C THR A 161 -1.76 -9.11 28.75
N THR A 162 -2.27 -9.21 29.90
CA THR A 162 -2.36 -8.48 31.13
C THR A 162 -1.28 -7.43 31.50
N ASN A 163 -0.46 -6.95 30.57
CA ASN A 163 0.51 -5.89 30.81
C ASN A 163 0.26 -4.71 29.86
N GLU A 164 -0.47 -3.72 30.35
CA GLU A 164 -0.78 -2.44 29.68
C GLU A 164 0.46 -1.64 29.20
N ARG A 165 1.67 -2.11 29.49
CA ARG A 165 2.93 -1.51 29.02
C ARG A 165 3.48 -2.10 27.74
N MET A 166 2.94 -3.21 27.27
CA MET A 166 3.30 -3.79 25.96
C MET A 166 2.24 -3.38 24.95
N VAL A 167 2.35 -2.19 24.41
CA VAL A 167 1.79 -1.87 23.10
C VAL A 167 2.68 -2.59 22.08
N ALA A 168 2.58 -3.92 22.06
CA ALA A 168 2.99 -4.68 20.89
C ALA A 168 2.19 -4.08 19.76
N GLY A 169 2.86 -3.43 18.81
CA GLY A 169 2.21 -2.74 17.72
C GLY A 169 1.15 -3.65 17.13
N THR A 170 -0.10 -3.24 17.20
CA THR A 170 -1.25 -4.00 16.70
C THR A 170 -0.90 -4.48 15.30
N GLN A 171 -0.89 -5.80 15.12
CA GLN A 171 -0.61 -6.36 13.80
C GLN A 171 -1.77 -6.00 12.88
N SER A 172 -1.46 -5.49 11.70
CA SER A 172 -2.51 -5.22 10.72
C SER A 172 -3.18 -6.51 10.28
N VAL A 173 -4.51 -6.57 10.37
CA VAL A 173 -5.31 -7.66 9.77
C VAL A 173 -5.02 -7.85 8.29
N LEU A 174 -4.53 -6.81 7.61
CA LEU A 174 -4.17 -6.88 6.19
C LEU A 174 -2.87 -7.65 5.93
N ASN A 175 -2.11 -7.99 6.97
CA ASN A 175 -0.85 -8.72 6.81
C ASN A 175 -1.05 -10.17 6.31
N PHE A 176 -2.25 -10.77 6.46
CA PHE A 176 -2.51 -12.12 5.94
C PHE A 176 -2.72 -12.15 4.43
N ILE A 177 -3.02 -11.00 3.80
CA ILE A 177 -3.21 -10.90 2.35
C ILE A 177 -1.87 -10.67 1.67
N ASN A 178 -1.58 -11.49 0.66
CA ASN A 178 -0.46 -11.23 -0.22
C ASN A 178 -0.81 -10.07 -1.17
N PRO A 179 -0.07 -8.95 -1.15
CA PRO A 179 -0.34 -7.83 -2.06
C PRO A 179 -0.38 -8.22 -3.54
N ALA A 180 0.46 -9.19 -3.96
CA ALA A 180 0.50 -9.65 -5.36
C ALA A 180 -0.80 -10.32 -5.85
N ASP A 181 -1.65 -10.79 -4.91
CA ASP A 181 -2.94 -11.42 -5.23
C ASP A 181 -4.09 -10.42 -5.38
N ILE A 182 -3.84 -9.12 -5.22
CA ILE A 182 -4.87 -8.08 -5.30
C ILE A 182 -5.08 -7.67 -6.76
N GLU A 183 -6.35 -7.57 -7.17
CA GLU A 183 -6.80 -7.01 -8.45
C GLU A 183 -7.07 -5.51 -8.32
N SER A 184 -7.85 -5.13 -7.30
CA SER A 184 -8.23 -3.73 -7.03
C SER A 184 -8.55 -3.48 -5.56
N ILE A 185 -8.45 -2.23 -5.16
CA ILE A 185 -8.86 -1.76 -3.84
C ILE A 185 -9.75 -0.53 -4.04
N GLU A 186 -10.96 -0.60 -3.50
CA GLU A 186 -11.90 0.51 -3.50
C GLU A 186 -12.12 1.03 -2.09
N VAL A 187 -12.09 2.36 -1.94
CA VAL A 187 -12.35 3.02 -0.66
C VAL A 187 -13.69 3.73 -0.73
N LEU A 188 -14.67 3.21 0.01
CA LEU A 188 -16.00 3.81 0.15
C LEU A 188 -15.97 4.80 1.30
N LYS A 189 -16.23 6.06 0.97
CA LYS A 189 -16.10 7.17 1.92
C LYS A 189 -17.45 7.74 2.35
N ASP A 190 -18.45 7.67 1.47
CA ASP A 190 -19.76 8.28 1.69
C ASP A 190 -20.73 7.32 2.38
N ALA A 191 -21.61 7.89 3.21
CA ALA A 191 -22.62 7.13 3.94
C ALA A 191 -23.55 6.33 3.00
N SER A 192 -23.86 6.86 1.80
CA SER A 192 -24.66 6.16 0.80
C SER A 192 -24.00 4.88 0.30
N ALA A 193 -22.67 4.93 0.06
CA ALA A 193 -21.91 3.77 -0.41
C ALA A 193 -21.64 2.76 0.72
N THR A 194 -21.53 3.22 1.98
CA THR A 194 -21.22 2.37 3.14
C THR A 194 -22.47 1.80 3.83
N ALA A 195 -23.67 2.32 3.54
CA ALA A 195 -24.93 1.95 4.20
C ALA A 195 -25.22 0.45 4.19
N ILE A 196 -24.82 -0.25 3.13
CA ILE A 196 -25.04 -1.70 2.97
C ILE A 196 -24.29 -2.53 4.04
N TYR A 197 -23.24 -1.97 4.65
CA TYR A 197 -22.44 -2.62 5.69
C TYR A 197 -22.89 -2.24 7.12
N GLY A 198 -23.92 -1.38 7.24
CA GLY A 198 -24.50 -0.94 8.50
C GLY A 198 -23.56 -0.10 9.37
N SER A 199 -23.77 -0.11 10.68
CA SER A 199 -23.04 0.72 11.66
C SER A 199 -21.52 0.45 11.70
N ARG A 200 -21.09 -0.75 11.34
CA ARG A 200 -19.66 -1.11 11.27
C ARG A 200 -18.88 -0.31 10.23
N ALA A 201 -19.58 0.26 9.27
CA ALA A 201 -18.99 1.04 8.18
C ALA A 201 -18.97 2.56 8.45
N ALA A 202 -19.25 2.99 9.68
CA ALA A 202 -19.29 4.41 10.05
C ALA A 202 -17.96 5.14 9.77
N ASN A 203 -16.83 4.46 9.88
CA ASN A 203 -15.50 5.01 9.59
C ASN A 203 -15.03 4.77 8.15
N GLY A 204 -15.94 4.41 7.23
CA GLY A 204 -15.64 4.04 5.86
C GLY A 204 -15.40 2.54 5.67
N VAL A 205 -15.29 2.14 4.41
CA VAL A 205 -15.07 0.73 4.02
C VAL A 205 -13.94 0.67 3.01
N VAL A 206 -13.02 -0.26 3.22
CA VAL A 206 -11.97 -0.62 2.27
C VAL A 206 -12.30 -1.98 1.68
N LEU A 207 -12.71 -1.97 0.41
CA LEU A 207 -13.01 -3.19 -0.35
C LEU A 207 -11.73 -3.66 -1.04
N ILE A 208 -11.37 -4.91 -0.83
CA ILE A 208 -10.22 -5.55 -1.45
C ILE A 208 -10.71 -6.66 -2.33
N THR A 209 -10.53 -6.50 -3.63
CA THR A 209 -10.86 -7.52 -4.62
C THR A 209 -9.60 -8.26 -5.01
N THR A 210 -9.62 -9.57 -4.88
CA THR A 210 -8.45 -10.39 -5.21
C THR A 210 -8.56 -10.94 -6.63
N LYS A 211 -7.40 -11.20 -7.25
CA LYS A 211 -7.29 -11.77 -8.60
C LYS A 211 -8.02 -13.10 -8.69
N ARG A 212 -8.70 -13.30 -9.81
CA ARG A 212 -9.42 -14.52 -10.17
C ARG A 212 -8.89 -15.10 -11.47
N GLY A 213 -9.19 -16.38 -11.72
CA GLY A 213 -8.92 -16.99 -13.00
C GLY A 213 -9.67 -16.30 -14.14
N LYS A 214 -9.01 -16.20 -15.29
CA LYS A 214 -9.59 -15.63 -16.52
C LYS A 214 -9.63 -16.70 -17.60
N GLU A 215 -10.63 -16.62 -18.49
CA GLU A 215 -10.70 -17.47 -19.68
C GLU A 215 -9.43 -17.30 -20.52
N GLY A 216 -8.83 -18.40 -20.93
CA GLY A 216 -7.64 -18.43 -21.73
C GLY A 216 -6.71 -19.59 -21.38
N ARG A 217 -5.56 -19.63 -22.07
CA ARG A 217 -4.53 -20.65 -21.81
C ARG A 217 -3.99 -20.50 -20.39
N THR A 218 -3.57 -21.61 -19.82
CA THR A 218 -2.90 -21.62 -18.51
C THR A 218 -1.57 -20.86 -18.58
N VAL A 219 -1.41 -19.89 -17.67
CA VAL A 219 -0.21 -19.08 -17.53
C VAL A 219 0.35 -19.33 -16.13
N VAL A 220 1.65 -19.62 -16.08
CA VAL A 220 2.42 -19.72 -14.84
C VAL A 220 3.28 -18.46 -14.74
N SER A 221 3.21 -17.77 -13.62
CA SER A 221 3.98 -16.56 -13.35
C SER A 221 4.78 -16.73 -12.07
N TYR A 222 6.03 -16.27 -12.10
CA TYR A 222 6.89 -16.16 -10.94
C TYR A 222 7.38 -14.72 -10.80
N SER A 223 7.31 -14.18 -9.60
CA SER A 223 7.96 -12.92 -9.24
C SER A 223 8.74 -13.09 -7.94
N GLY A 224 9.96 -12.57 -7.93
CA GLY A 224 10.82 -12.60 -6.76
C GLY A 224 11.55 -11.30 -6.59
N SER A 225 11.78 -10.89 -5.34
CA SER A 225 12.56 -9.72 -4.97
C SER A 225 13.42 -10.01 -3.74
N TYR A 226 14.59 -9.39 -3.72
CA TYR A 226 15.48 -9.40 -2.57
C TYR A 226 15.99 -7.97 -2.34
N SER A 227 15.87 -7.47 -1.13
CA SER A 227 16.30 -6.12 -0.75
C SER A 227 17.12 -6.17 0.52
N ILE A 228 18.14 -5.35 0.61
CA ILE A 228 18.96 -5.15 1.80
C ILE A 228 18.50 -3.85 2.46
N GLN A 229 18.26 -3.90 3.75
CA GLN A 229 17.93 -2.76 4.58
C GLN A 229 19.16 -2.41 5.44
N GLN A 230 19.52 -1.14 5.44
CA GLN A 230 20.61 -0.65 6.26
C GLN A 230 20.10 0.41 7.23
N TYR A 231 20.59 0.37 8.44
CA TYR A 231 20.41 1.47 9.36
C TYR A 231 21.28 2.63 8.89
N THR A 232 20.70 3.80 8.76
CA THR A 232 21.43 5.03 8.50
C THR A 232 21.49 5.80 9.80
N ASP A 233 22.68 5.98 10.31
CA ASP A 233 22.90 6.79 11.51
C ASP A 233 22.69 8.26 11.15
N ASN A 234 21.61 8.83 11.66
CA ASN A 234 21.23 10.23 11.46
C ASN A 234 21.43 11.06 12.73
N TYR A 235 21.84 10.45 13.83
CA TYR A 235 22.00 11.09 15.11
C TYR A 235 23.36 10.73 15.72
N ASP A 236 24.21 11.74 15.90
CA ASP A 236 25.42 11.59 16.69
C ASP A 236 25.01 11.40 18.16
N VAL A 237 25.36 10.27 18.73
CA VAL A 237 25.20 9.98 20.15
C VAL A 237 26.52 10.23 20.86
N TYR A 238 26.44 10.72 22.09
CA TYR A 238 27.64 10.93 22.89
C TYR A 238 28.42 9.64 23.10
N ASN A 239 29.72 9.68 22.84
CA ASN A 239 30.63 8.65 23.36
C ASN A 239 30.78 8.76 24.88
N LEU A 240 31.42 7.81 25.53
CA LEU A 240 31.51 7.78 26.98
C LEU A 240 32.14 9.06 27.57
N LYS A 241 33.19 9.60 26.94
CA LYS A 241 33.87 10.83 27.42
C LYS A 241 32.96 12.06 27.27
N GLU A 242 32.27 12.17 26.13
CA GLU A 242 31.35 13.27 25.88
C GLU A 242 30.17 13.19 26.84
N TRP A 243 29.62 11.99 27.09
CA TRP A 243 28.57 11.78 28.05
C TRP A 243 29.00 12.17 29.47
N MET A 244 30.19 11.78 29.91
CA MET A 244 30.74 12.14 31.23
C MET A 244 30.87 13.66 31.38
N ASN A 245 31.36 14.36 30.34
CA ASN A 245 31.41 15.81 30.32
C ASN A 245 30.03 16.47 30.36
N ALA A 246 29.10 15.96 29.55
CA ALA A 246 27.71 16.44 29.53
C ALA A 246 27.03 16.27 30.91
N MET A 247 27.26 15.12 31.54
CA MET A 247 26.76 14.89 32.93
C MET A 247 27.36 15.84 33.93
N ASN A 248 28.66 16.15 33.87
CA ASN A 248 29.27 17.15 34.72
C ASN A 248 28.63 18.55 34.52
N THR A 249 28.41 18.92 33.26
CA THR A 249 27.75 20.19 32.91
C THR A 249 26.32 20.22 33.42
N ALA A 250 25.53 19.16 33.17
CA ALA A 250 24.15 19.07 33.62
C ALA A 250 24.02 19.12 35.17
N THR A 251 24.91 18.43 35.87
CA THR A 251 24.90 18.45 37.36
C THR A 251 25.35 19.80 37.90
N TRP A 252 26.27 20.50 37.22
CA TRP A 252 26.64 21.87 37.54
C TRP A 252 25.48 22.84 37.35
N ASP A 253 24.82 22.79 36.21
CA ASP A 253 23.67 23.66 35.92
C ASP A 253 22.51 23.40 36.87
N LEU A 254 22.23 22.13 37.23
CA LEU A 254 21.22 21.77 38.21
C LEU A 254 21.57 22.33 39.60
N TRP A 255 22.83 22.20 40.03
CA TRP A 255 23.28 22.75 41.31
C TRP A 255 23.18 24.28 41.33
N MET A 256 23.53 24.99 40.26
CA MET A 256 23.35 26.43 40.10
C MET A 256 21.88 26.82 40.20
N TYR A 257 20.98 26.08 39.52
CA TYR A 257 19.55 26.30 39.59
C TYR A 257 19.00 26.12 41.01
N GLU A 258 19.34 25.05 41.71
CA GLU A 258 18.90 24.78 43.07
C GLU A 258 19.39 25.82 44.07
N ASN A 259 20.57 26.39 43.82
CA ASN A 259 21.17 27.43 44.67
C ASN A 259 20.83 28.86 44.23
N ASN A 260 19.94 29.06 43.24
CA ASN A 260 19.52 30.37 42.72
C ASN A 260 20.70 31.21 42.21
N VAL A 261 21.69 30.60 41.58
CA VAL A 261 22.86 31.28 41.01
C VAL A 261 22.46 31.84 39.62
N TYR A 262 22.95 33.04 39.29
CA TYR A 262 22.74 33.60 37.92
C TYR A 262 23.23 32.63 36.85
N PRO A 263 22.48 32.36 35.75
CA PRO A 263 21.26 33.05 35.28
C PRO A 263 19.94 32.50 35.87
N TYR A 264 19.96 31.54 36.76
CA TYR A 264 18.76 30.87 37.31
C TYR A 264 18.13 31.60 38.52
N GLY A 265 18.85 32.59 39.09
CA GLY A 265 18.43 33.40 40.22
C GLY A 265 19.31 34.62 40.38
N ASP A 266 19.29 35.23 41.55
CA ASP A 266 19.92 36.50 41.88
C ASP A 266 21.20 36.37 42.75
N ARG A 267 21.55 35.15 43.12
CA ARG A 267 22.79 34.89 43.90
C ARG A 267 24.01 34.84 43.00
N THR A 268 25.12 35.29 43.53
CA THR A 268 26.43 35.07 42.89
C THR A 268 26.91 33.64 43.12
N LEU A 269 27.79 33.17 42.24
CA LEU A 269 28.38 31.85 42.39
C LEU A 269 29.14 31.72 43.71
N GLN A 270 29.85 32.78 44.14
CA GLN A 270 30.63 32.78 45.38
C GLN A 270 29.74 32.60 46.61
N GLU A 271 28.59 33.34 46.67
CA GLU A 271 27.63 33.16 47.76
C GLU A 271 27.03 31.75 47.82
N ALA A 272 26.84 31.11 46.67
CA ALA A 272 26.33 29.75 46.63
C ALA A 272 27.39 28.73 47.07
N ILE A 273 28.64 28.96 46.77
CA ILE A 273 29.78 28.10 47.19
C ILE A 273 29.96 28.22 48.70
N ASP A 274 29.96 29.45 49.24
CA ASP A 274 30.22 29.72 50.67
C ASP A 274 29.05 29.24 51.55
N SER A 275 27.84 29.34 51.04
CA SER A 275 26.60 28.94 51.71
C SER A 275 25.58 28.31 50.75
N PRO A 276 25.72 27.03 50.41
CA PRO A 276 24.79 26.35 49.57
C PRO A 276 23.37 26.35 50.15
N LYS A 277 22.35 26.70 49.36
CA LYS A 277 20.97 26.81 49.79
C LYS A 277 20.42 25.50 50.39
N ASN A 278 20.87 24.38 49.86
CA ASN A 278 20.51 23.02 50.30
C ASN A 278 21.54 22.43 51.27
N GLY A 279 22.55 23.22 51.71
CA GLY A 279 23.66 22.72 52.56
C GLY A 279 24.59 21.73 51.84
N VAL A 280 24.42 21.52 50.53
CA VAL A 280 25.18 20.55 49.76
C VAL A 280 26.12 21.28 48.80
N ALA A 281 27.44 21.13 49.04
CA ALA A 281 28.46 21.67 48.12
C ALA A 281 28.42 20.95 46.78
N TYR A 282 28.73 21.68 45.70
CA TYR A 282 28.88 21.07 44.37
C TYR A 282 29.98 20.01 44.39
N LYS A 283 29.66 18.88 43.79
CA LYS A 283 30.63 17.79 43.57
C LYS A 283 30.54 17.32 42.10
N LEU A 284 31.69 17.27 41.45
CA LEU A 284 31.84 16.68 40.14
C LEU A 284 31.32 15.23 40.13
N SER A 285 30.50 14.88 39.15
CA SER A 285 30.09 13.49 38.94
C SER A 285 31.27 12.64 38.48
N PHE A 286 32.08 13.20 37.62
CA PHE A 286 33.30 12.53 37.10
C PHE A 286 34.48 13.48 37.16
N THR A 287 35.64 12.98 37.64
CA THR A 287 36.88 13.72 37.68
C THR A 287 37.59 13.67 36.33
N ASP A 288 38.45 14.63 36.05
CA ASP A 288 39.25 14.67 34.80
C ASP A 288 40.06 13.39 34.61
N LYS A 289 40.61 12.78 35.69
CA LYS A 289 41.30 11.51 35.65
C LYS A 289 40.42 10.36 35.17
N GLN A 290 39.15 10.34 35.63
CA GLN A 290 38.19 9.32 35.18
C GLN A 290 37.82 9.52 33.73
N ILE A 291 37.59 10.77 33.32
CA ILE A 291 37.27 11.12 31.93
C ILE A 291 38.45 10.77 31.01
N ALA A 292 39.70 11.09 31.41
CA ALA A 292 40.90 10.76 30.64
C ALA A 292 41.11 9.25 30.52
N ALA A 293 40.80 8.49 31.59
CA ALA A 293 40.97 7.04 31.61
C ALA A 293 39.78 6.32 30.91
N ALA A 294 38.66 7.01 30.65
CA ALA A 294 37.53 6.44 29.96
C ALA A 294 37.91 6.16 28.49
N GLY A 295 37.56 4.98 27.97
CA GLY A 295 37.66 4.66 26.57
C GLY A 295 36.56 5.34 25.78
N GLU A 296 36.32 4.91 24.55
CA GLU A 296 35.23 5.40 23.71
C GLU A 296 33.84 4.95 24.22
N GLY A 297 33.84 3.90 25.06
CA GLY A 297 32.60 3.30 25.55
C GLY A 297 32.07 2.20 24.64
N THR A 298 30.83 1.84 24.84
CA THR A 298 30.12 0.84 24.02
C THR A 298 29.12 1.55 23.13
N ASP A 299 29.23 1.32 21.84
CA ASP A 299 28.19 1.73 20.89
C ASP A 299 26.99 0.77 21.01
N TRP A 300 25.98 1.21 21.74
CA TRP A 300 24.76 0.43 21.95
C TRP A 300 23.90 0.32 20.70
N LEU A 301 23.97 1.31 19.79
CA LEU A 301 23.24 1.26 18.54
C LEU A 301 23.81 0.20 17.60
N ASP A 302 25.14 0.14 17.48
CA ASP A 302 25.81 -0.89 16.68
C ASP A 302 25.53 -2.30 17.22
N LEU A 303 25.49 -2.45 18.54
CA LEU A 303 25.19 -3.74 19.17
C LEU A 303 23.76 -4.26 18.90
N ILE A 304 22.78 -3.36 18.78
CA ILE A 304 21.37 -3.75 18.60
C ILE A 304 20.92 -3.67 17.14
N THR A 305 21.74 -3.11 16.25
CA THR A 305 21.41 -2.97 14.83
C THR A 305 22.19 -3.94 13.98
N ARG A 306 21.62 -4.29 12.85
CA ARG A 306 22.23 -5.11 11.81
C ARG A 306 21.75 -4.70 10.43
N ASN A 307 22.43 -5.18 9.41
CA ASN A 307 21.85 -5.13 8.07
C ASN A 307 20.67 -6.09 7.99
N GLY A 308 19.48 -5.54 7.77
CA GLY A 308 18.26 -6.28 7.54
C GLY A 308 18.16 -6.76 6.09
N SER A 309 17.23 -7.67 5.85
CA SER A 309 16.94 -8.15 4.49
C SER A 309 15.47 -8.46 4.32
N VAL A 310 14.94 -8.18 3.13
CA VAL A 310 13.58 -8.57 2.75
C VAL A 310 13.67 -9.42 1.51
N GLN A 311 13.08 -10.61 1.57
CA GLN A 311 12.91 -11.47 0.41
C GLN A 311 11.44 -11.84 0.23
N GLN A 312 11.01 -11.85 -1.02
CA GLN A 312 9.67 -12.22 -1.39
C GLN A 312 9.70 -13.09 -2.64
N HIS A 313 8.93 -14.17 -2.62
CA HIS A 313 8.76 -15.07 -3.74
C HIS A 313 7.27 -15.34 -3.91
N ASN A 314 6.79 -15.16 -5.13
CA ASN A 314 5.40 -15.39 -5.48
C ASN A 314 5.31 -16.23 -6.73
N VAL A 315 4.60 -17.35 -6.65
CA VAL A 315 4.29 -18.22 -7.80
C VAL A 315 2.79 -18.22 -7.97
N SER A 316 2.32 -17.98 -9.18
CA SER A 316 0.91 -18.06 -9.50
C SER A 316 0.65 -18.84 -10.78
N VAL A 317 -0.47 -19.54 -10.80
CA VAL A 317 -0.97 -20.27 -11.97
C VAL A 317 -2.41 -19.84 -12.17
N GLN A 318 -2.73 -19.34 -13.36
CA GLN A 318 -4.08 -18.94 -13.71
C GLN A 318 -4.44 -19.42 -15.10
N GLY A 319 -5.71 -19.71 -15.31
CA GLY A 319 -6.21 -20.13 -16.62
C GLY A 319 -7.69 -20.41 -16.56
N GLY A 320 -8.24 -20.83 -17.68
CA GLY A 320 -9.65 -21.19 -17.70
C GLY A 320 -10.20 -21.45 -19.10
N SER A 321 -11.42 -21.94 -19.09
CA SER A 321 -12.27 -22.14 -20.25
C SER A 321 -13.54 -21.30 -20.08
N LYS A 322 -14.46 -21.36 -21.04
CA LYS A 322 -15.79 -20.71 -20.94
C LYS A 322 -16.57 -21.11 -19.68
N ASN A 323 -16.31 -22.31 -19.15
CA ASN A 323 -17.09 -22.85 -18.05
C ASN A 323 -16.31 -22.92 -16.73
N THR A 324 -14.99 -22.95 -16.77
CA THR A 324 -14.15 -23.14 -15.58
C THR A 324 -12.99 -22.16 -15.61
N ASN A 325 -12.87 -21.33 -14.60
CA ASN A 325 -11.72 -20.45 -14.40
C ASN A 325 -11.06 -20.79 -13.07
N PHE A 326 -9.75 -20.77 -13.05
CA PHE A 326 -9.00 -21.05 -11.83
C PHE A 326 -7.81 -20.12 -11.68
N MET A 327 -7.47 -19.83 -10.43
CA MET A 327 -6.24 -19.18 -10.03
C MET A 327 -5.72 -19.83 -8.76
N MET A 328 -4.43 -20.11 -8.72
CA MET A 328 -3.72 -20.58 -7.53
C MET A 328 -2.48 -19.71 -7.35
N SER A 329 -2.18 -19.32 -6.11
CA SER A 329 -0.94 -18.62 -5.79
C SER A 329 -0.32 -19.16 -4.51
N LEU A 330 1.02 -19.12 -4.48
CA LEU A 330 1.84 -19.40 -3.30
C LEU A 330 2.79 -18.23 -3.11
N ASN A 331 2.86 -17.73 -1.89
CA ASN A 331 3.75 -16.63 -1.52
C ASN A 331 4.58 -16.98 -0.30
N TYR A 332 5.86 -16.66 -0.38
CA TYR A 332 6.79 -16.63 0.73
C TYR A 332 7.33 -15.22 0.89
N TYR A 333 7.28 -14.69 2.10
CA TYR A 333 7.82 -13.40 2.48
C TYR A 333 8.60 -13.54 3.77
N ASP A 334 9.86 -13.04 3.79
CA ASP A 334 10.72 -13.02 4.95
C ASP A 334 11.36 -11.64 5.07
N ASN A 335 11.06 -10.94 6.15
CA ASN A 335 11.63 -9.64 6.49
C ASN A 335 12.42 -9.78 7.78
N ARG A 336 13.73 -9.70 7.69
CA ARG A 336 14.64 -9.58 8.83
C ARG A 336 14.88 -8.09 9.08
N GLY A 337 14.38 -7.60 10.21
CA GLY A 337 14.50 -6.19 10.56
C GLY A 337 15.93 -5.77 10.86
N ILE A 338 16.15 -4.46 10.83
CA ILE A 338 17.45 -3.83 11.15
C ILE A 338 17.79 -3.89 12.65
N ILE A 339 16.80 -4.11 13.51
CA ILE A 339 17.04 -4.36 14.94
C ILE A 339 17.20 -5.87 15.13
N GLU A 340 18.20 -6.28 15.92
CA GLU A 340 18.40 -7.68 16.26
C GLU A 340 17.13 -8.31 16.84
N ASN A 341 16.86 -9.57 16.52
CA ASN A 341 15.68 -10.32 16.94
C ASN A 341 14.33 -9.72 16.50
N SER A 342 14.32 -8.83 15.50
CA SER A 342 13.09 -8.36 14.88
C SER A 342 12.91 -8.98 13.50
N GLY A 343 11.70 -9.46 13.19
CA GLY A 343 11.43 -10.06 11.89
C GLY A 343 9.99 -10.49 11.70
N MET A 344 9.62 -10.75 10.44
CA MET A 344 8.33 -11.30 10.07
C MET A 344 8.47 -12.30 8.93
N LYS A 345 7.92 -13.50 9.10
CA LYS A 345 7.81 -14.50 8.03
C LYS A 345 6.34 -14.77 7.74
N ARG A 346 5.99 -14.75 6.46
CA ARG A 346 4.64 -15.07 6.00
C ARG A 346 4.68 -16.12 4.89
N TYR A 347 3.86 -17.15 5.06
CA TYR A 347 3.55 -18.16 4.06
C TYR A 347 2.08 -17.99 3.72
N SER A 348 1.74 -17.77 2.45
CA SER A 348 0.36 -17.63 2.01
C SER A 348 0.08 -18.54 0.83
N ALA A 349 -1.11 -19.12 0.83
CA ALA A 349 -1.63 -19.91 -0.29
C ALA A 349 -3.04 -19.43 -0.59
N LYS A 350 -3.35 -19.28 -1.89
CA LYS A 350 -4.68 -18.92 -2.37
C LYS A 350 -5.09 -19.88 -3.48
N ILE A 351 -6.35 -20.27 -3.44
CA ILE A 351 -7.00 -21.07 -4.49
C ILE A 351 -8.35 -20.42 -4.77
N ASN A 352 -8.58 -20.10 -6.03
CA ASN A 352 -9.86 -19.65 -6.54
C ASN A 352 -10.24 -20.52 -7.72
N VAL A 353 -11.45 -21.07 -7.70
CA VAL A 353 -12.03 -21.83 -8.82
C VAL A 353 -13.47 -21.39 -9.00
N ASP A 354 -13.80 -20.93 -10.17
CA ASP A 354 -15.16 -20.55 -10.57
C ASP A 354 -15.64 -21.50 -11.66
N GLN A 355 -16.79 -22.12 -11.48
CA GLN A 355 -17.36 -23.11 -12.40
C GLN A 355 -18.79 -22.71 -12.79
N VAL A 356 -19.04 -22.61 -14.07
CA VAL A 356 -20.39 -22.48 -14.66
C VAL A 356 -20.88 -23.88 -14.99
N ILE A 357 -21.82 -24.41 -14.22
CA ILE A 357 -22.38 -25.75 -14.42
C ILE A 357 -23.37 -25.71 -15.59
N ASN A 358 -24.24 -24.70 -15.59
CA ASN A 358 -25.19 -24.43 -16.68
C ASN A 358 -25.66 -22.97 -16.61
N LYS A 359 -26.60 -22.58 -17.47
CA LYS A 359 -27.11 -21.18 -17.53
C LYS A 359 -27.77 -20.69 -16.23
N TYR A 360 -28.15 -21.59 -15.31
CA TYR A 360 -28.80 -21.26 -14.05
C TYR A 360 -27.89 -21.40 -12.83
N PHE A 361 -26.88 -22.28 -12.91
CA PHE A 361 -26.03 -22.62 -11.78
C PHE A 361 -24.56 -22.26 -12.05
N LYS A 362 -24.05 -21.41 -11.16
CA LYS A 362 -22.62 -21.10 -11.04
C LYS A 362 -22.20 -21.47 -9.64
N THR A 363 -21.02 -22.05 -9.49
CA THR A 363 -20.42 -22.35 -8.20
C THR A 363 -18.99 -21.85 -8.19
N GLY A 364 -18.45 -21.54 -7.03
CA GLY A 364 -17.07 -21.11 -6.88
C GLY A 364 -16.54 -21.43 -5.49
N VAL A 365 -15.24 -21.61 -5.42
CA VAL A 365 -14.50 -21.80 -4.18
C VAL A 365 -13.38 -20.78 -4.15
N ASN A 366 -13.29 -20.02 -3.04
CA ASN A 366 -12.20 -19.11 -2.78
C ASN A 366 -11.63 -19.42 -1.39
N ILE A 367 -10.41 -19.94 -1.37
CA ILE A 367 -9.71 -20.30 -0.13
C ILE A 367 -8.44 -19.48 -0.07
N THR A 368 -8.24 -18.79 1.04
CA THR A 368 -6.98 -18.12 1.37
C THR A 368 -6.50 -18.64 2.73
N ALA A 369 -5.29 -19.14 2.77
CA ALA A 369 -4.63 -19.58 3.98
C ALA A 369 -3.31 -18.82 4.15
N SER A 370 -3.04 -18.35 5.37
CA SER A 370 -1.80 -17.64 5.67
C SER A 370 -1.29 -18.03 7.06
N ARG A 371 0.02 -18.21 7.16
CA ARG A 371 0.73 -18.38 8.43
C ARG A 371 1.74 -17.25 8.56
N ILE A 372 1.63 -16.49 9.64
CA ILE A 372 2.54 -15.38 9.95
C ILE A 372 3.28 -15.75 11.24
N ALA A 373 4.59 -15.60 11.23
CA ALA A 373 5.44 -15.67 12.41
C ALA A 373 6.17 -14.33 12.55
N ASN A 374 6.04 -13.71 13.71
CA ASN A 374 6.70 -12.44 14.01
C ASN A 374 7.67 -12.67 15.17
N ASP A 375 8.90 -12.22 14.98
CA ASP A 375 9.90 -12.10 16.01
C ASP A 375 9.94 -10.61 16.40
N ASN A 376 9.51 -10.30 17.60
CA ASN A 376 9.46 -8.93 18.09
C ASN A 376 10.41 -8.79 19.26
N THR A 377 11.30 -7.80 19.20
CA THR A 377 12.06 -7.34 20.36
C THR A 377 11.08 -6.66 21.34
N GLN A 378 11.03 -7.19 22.53
CA GLN A 378 10.32 -6.58 23.66
C GLN A 378 11.24 -5.64 24.43
#